data_755e4b905daed45f20872391279ede63
#
_entry.id   755e4b905daed45f20872391279ede63
#
_cell.length_a   1.000
_cell.length_b   1.000
_cell.length_c   1.000
_cell.angle_alpha   90.00
_cell.angle_beta   90.00
_cell.angle_gamma   90.00
#
_symmetry.space_group_name_H-M   'P 1'
#
loop_
_entity.id
_entity.type
_entity.pdbx_description
1 polymer ?
#
loop_
_entity_poly.entity_id
_entity_poly.type
_entity_poly.pdbx_seq_one_letter_code
_entity_poly.pdbx_strand_id
1 'polypeptide(L)'
;GYDTNPQYSPDGKYIAWQSMERDGYEADLNRLFIMNLETGEKRFVSKAFESNVDAFVWGADAKVIYFTGVWHGESQIYALDLTNDSVKAITSGMYDYEGVALFGDKLIAKRHSMSMGDEIYTVALDGSTTQLTQENKQIYDQLEMGKVEGRWMKTTDGKQMLTWVIYPP
;
A
#
# COMPACT_ATOMS: atom_id res chain seq x y z
N GLY A 1 -13.91 0.77 -17.78
CA GLY A 1 -12.83 0.21 -16.99
C GLY A 1 -13.32 -0.85 -16.02
N TYR A 2 -12.42 -1.35 -15.20
CA TYR A 2 -12.78 -2.30 -14.16
C TYR A 2 -13.07 -1.55 -12.86
N ASP A 3 -14.25 -1.79 -12.27
CA ASP A 3 -14.65 -1.29 -10.97
C ASP A 3 -14.71 -2.47 -10.00
N THR A 4 -13.86 -2.45 -8.97
CA THR A 4 -13.64 -3.60 -8.08
C THR A 4 -13.60 -3.21 -6.61
N ASN A 5 -13.72 -4.20 -5.72
CA ASN A 5 -13.53 -4.09 -4.29
C ASN A 5 -14.36 -2.96 -3.63
N PRO A 6 -15.70 -2.90 -3.84
CA PRO A 6 -16.53 -1.88 -3.22
C PRO A 6 -16.63 -2.08 -1.71
N GLN A 7 -16.46 -1.01 -0.93
CA GLN A 7 -16.54 -1.03 0.53
C GLN A 7 -17.34 0.17 1.03
N TYR A 8 -18.33 -0.07 1.91
CA TYR A 8 -19.04 0.99 2.60
C TYR A 8 -18.16 1.65 3.66
N SER A 9 -18.31 2.97 3.82
CA SER A 9 -17.74 3.67 4.98
C SER A 9 -18.39 3.18 6.28
N PRO A 10 -17.68 3.26 7.44
CA PRO A 10 -18.22 2.83 8.73
C PRO A 10 -19.52 3.55 9.14
N ASP A 11 -19.70 4.79 8.70
CA ASP A 11 -20.91 5.58 8.96
C ASP A 11 -22.05 5.35 7.96
N GLY A 12 -21.82 4.47 6.94
CA GLY A 12 -22.80 4.12 5.91
C GLY A 12 -23.14 5.23 4.93
N LYS A 13 -22.39 6.35 4.90
CA LYS A 13 -22.70 7.50 4.03
C LYS A 13 -22.00 7.46 2.68
N TYR A 14 -20.93 6.69 2.58
CA TYR A 14 -20.11 6.59 1.37
C TYR A 14 -19.88 5.15 0.97
N ILE A 15 -19.58 4.95 -0.30
CA ILE A 15 -18.98 3.73 -0.83
C ILE A 15 -17.66 4.11 -1.51
N ALA A 16 -16.59 3.36 -1.24
CA ALA A 16 -15.31 3.47 -1.92
C ALA A 16 -15.09 2.25 -2.82
N TRP A 17 -14.39 2.44 -3.92
CA TRP A 17 -14.02 1.33 -4.82
C TRP A 17 -12.78 1.67 -5.64
N GLN A 18 -12.13 0.64 -6.13
CA GLN A 18 -11.02 0.76 -7.08
C GLN A 18 -11.54 0.81 -8.50
N SER A 19 -10.97 1.66 -9.35
CA SER A 19 -11.42 1.86 -10.73
C SER A 19 -10.27 2.11 -11.69
N MET A 20 -10.21 1.31 -12.75
CA MET A 20 -9.39 1.55 -13.94
C MET A 20 -10.19 2.36 -14.97
N GLU A 21 -9.51 3.13 -15.81
CA GLU A 21 -10.17 4.06 -16.74
C GLU A 21 -10.73 3.38 -17.98
N ARG A 22 -9.91 2.54 -18.62
CA ARG A 22 -10.25 1.94 -19.92
C ARG A 22 -10.68 0.50 -19.78
N ASP A 23 -11.73 0.15 -20.47
CA ASP A 23 -12.19 -1.23 -20.52
C ASP A 23 -11.19 -2.13 -21.28
N GLY A 24 -10.88 -3.29 -20.71
CA GLY A 24 -9.94 -4.24 -21.30
C GLY A 24 -8.47 -3.80 -21.30
N TYR A 25 -8.11 -2.71 -20.60
CA TYR A 25 -6.74 -2.22 -20.54
C TYR A 25 -6.16 -2.31 -19.11
N GLU A 26 -5.58 -3.45 -18.79
CA GLU A 26 -5.11 -3.79 -17.44
C GLU A 26 -3.85 -3.02 -16.99
N ALA A 27 -3.22 -2.24 -17.87
CA ALA A 27 -2.09 -1.37 -17.52
C ALA A 27 -2.53 0.03 -17.03
N ASP A 28 -3.83 0.31 -16.95
CA ASP A 28 -4.33 1.54 -16.34
C ASP A 28 -4.10 1.56 -14.83
N LEU A 29 -3.95 2.78 -14.29
CA LEU A 29 -3.88 2.97 -12.85
C LEU A 29 -5.14 2.47 -12.16
N ASN A 30 -4.96 1.68 -11.12
CA ASN A 30 -6.03 1.28 -10.21
C ASN A 30 -6.26 2.42 -9.19
N ARG A 31 -7.18 3.31 -9.53
CA ARG A 31 -7.51 4.54 -8.82
C ARG A 31 -8.55 4.27 -7.73
N LEU A 32 -8.57 5.08 -6.67
CA LEU A 32 -9.59 5.02 -5.62
C LEU A 32 -10.63 6.13 -5.81
N PHE A 33 -11.89 5.71 -5.85
CA PHE A 33 -13.06 6.59 -5.91
C PHE A 33 -13.92 6.42 -4.67
N ILE A 34 -14.64 7.49 -4.31
CA ILE A 34 -15.74 7.42 -3.35
C ILE A 34 -17.02 8.00 -3.98
N MET A 35 -18.16 7.54 -3.50
CA MET A 35 -19.47 8.11 -3.83
C MET A 35 -20.25 8.39 -2.55
N ASN A 36 -20.81 9.58 -2.45
CA ASN A 36 -21.79 9.92 -1.43
C ASN A 36 -23.11 9.20 -1.77
N LEU A 37 -23.65 8.40 -0.86
CA LEU A 37 -24.84 7.58 -1.10
C LEU A 37 -26.14 8.38 -1.09
N GLU A 38 -26.16 9.56 -0.45
CA GLU A 38 -27.32 10.42 -0.42
C GLU A 38 -27.43 11.27 -1.70
N THR A 39 -26.30 11.84 -2.16
CA THR A 39 -26.28 12.76 -3.31
C THR A 39 -25.95 12.08 -4.63
N GLY A 40 -25.33 10.89 -4.61
CA GLY A 40 -24.78 10.21 -5.78
C GLY A 40 -23.51 10.86 -6.35
N GLU A 41 -22.96 11.87 -5.68
CA GLU A 41 -21.74 12.54 -6.12
C GLU A 41 -20.53 11.59 -6.02
N LYS A 42 -19.79 11.46 -7.13
CA LYS A 42 -18.57 10.64 -7.24
C LYS A 42 -17.33 11.53 -7.21
N ARG A 43 -16.29 11.08 -6.52
CA ARG A 43 -15.01 11.79 -6.41
C ARG A 43 -13.83 10.85 -6.54
N PHE A 44 -12.87 11.18 -7.41
CA PHE A 44 -11.57 10.52 -7.49
C PHE A 44 -10.68 11.07 -6.37
N VAL A 45 -10.34 10.26 -5.37
CA VAL A 45 -9.68 10.71 -4.14
C VAL A 45 -8.19 10.40 -4.07
N SER A 46 -7.68 9.42 -4.83
CA SER A 46 -6.24 9.08 -4.82
C SER A 46 -5.41 9.85 -5.85
N LYS A 47 -5.81 11.06 -6.24
CA LYS A 47 -5.11 11.89 -7.25
C LYS A 47 -3.67 12.25 -6.89
N ALA A 48 -3.38 12.39 -5.59
CA ALA A 48 -2.06 12.72 -5.10
C ALA A 48 -1.10 11.51 -5.06
N PHE A 49 -1.56 10.31 -5.44
CA PHE A 49 -0.76 9.10 -5.50
C PHE A 49 -0.64 8.62 -6.95
N GLU A 50 0.55 8.73 -7.53
CA GLU A 50 0.82 8.46 -8.95
C GLU A 50 1.11 6.97 -9.23
N SER A 51 0.52 6.05 -8.44
CA SER A 51 0.64 4.61 -8.61
C SER A 51 -0.68 3.91 -8.27
N ASN A 52 -0.70 2.58 -8.34
CA ASN A 52 -1.88 1.78 -8.03
C ASN A 52 -2.23 1.82 -6.55
N VAL A 53 -3.51 1.89 -6.24
CA VAL A 53 -4.06 1.51 -4.94
C VAL A 53 -4.33 0.00 -4.99
N ASP A 54 -3.55 -0.82 -4.25
CA ASP A 54 -3.62 -2.28 -4.37
C ASP A 54 -4.63 -2.90 -3.40
N ALA A 55 -4.65 -2.45 -2.15
CA ALA A 55 -5.65 -2.82 -1.16
C ALA A 55 -5.99 -1.59 -0.32
N PHE A 56 -7.22 -1.49 0.20
CA PHE A 56 -7.59 -0.38 1.05
C PHE A 56 -8.57 -0.79 2.16
N VAL A 57 -8.62 0.02 3.21
CA VAL A 57 -9.59 -0.09 4.31
C VAL A 57 -9.97 1.31 4.81
N TRP A 58 -11.23 1.49 5.19
CA TRP A 58 -11.69 2.70 5.83
C TRP A 58 -11.12 2.86 7.25
N GLY A 59 -10.72 4.07 7.62
CA GLY A 59 -10.53 4.44 9.01
C GLY A 59 -11.86 4.51 9.77
N ALA A 60 -11.82 4.32 11.08
CA ALA A 60 -13.02 4.18 11.92
C ALA A 60 -13.96 5.41 11.89
N ASP A 61 -13.42 6.60 11.63
CA ASP A 61 -14.17 7.87 11.59
C ASP A 61 -14.68 8.25 10.19
N ALA A 62 -14.49 7.38 9.17
CA ALA A 62 -14.82 7.62 7.78
C ALA A 62 -14.15 8.86 7.12
N LYS A 63 -13.09 9.42 7.74
CA LYS A 63 -12.36 10.58 7.22
C LYS A 63 -11.06 10.22 6.56
N VAL A 64 -10.55 9.03 6.82
CA VAL A 64 -9.29 8.52 6.30
C VAL A 64 -9.52 7.17 5.64
N ILE A 65 -8.84 6.92 4.53
CA ILE A 65 -8.68 5.57 3.96
C ILE A 65 -7.20 5.20 4.05
N TYR A 66 -6.90 4.04 4.59
CA TYR A 66 -5.57 3.44 4.57
C TYR A 66 -5.47 2.51 3.38
N PHE A 67 -4.35 2.55 2.68
CA PHE A 67 -4.17 1.70 1.50
C PHE A 67 -2.71 1.27 1.33
N THR A 68 -2.50 0.18 0.61
CA THR A 68 -1.17 -0.24 0.12
C THR A 68 -0.99 0.19 -1.34
N GLY A 69 0.24 0.52 -1.69
CA GLY A 69 0.60 0.86 -3.07
C GLY A 69 2.11 0.92 -3.26
N VAL A 70 2.54 0.68 -4.49
CA VAL A 70 3.97 0.63 -4.83
C VAL A 70 4.48 2.01 -5.19
N TRP A 71 5.57 2.41 -4.56
CA TRP A 71 6.32 3.59 -4.93
C TRP A 71 7.84 3.31 -4.86
N HIS A 72 8.54 3.59 -5.94
CA HIS A 72 9.99 3.31 -6.05
C HIS A 72 10.38 1.85 -5.76
N GLY A 73 9.55 0.89 -6.20
CA GLY A 73 9.84 -0.54 -6.07
C GLY A 73 9.63 -1.12 -4.68
N GLU A 74 8.92 -0.40 -3.81
CA GLU A 74 8.53 -0.84 -2.46
C GLU A 74 7.02 -0.62 -2.28
N SER A 75 6.31 -1.65 -1.79
CA SER A 75 4.90 -1.54 -1.43
C SER A 75 4.77 -1.05 0.01
N GLN A 76 4.25 0.17 0.20
CA GLN A 76 4.11 0.79 1.50
C GLN A 76 2.63 1.03 1.86
N ILE A 77 2.37 1.30 3.14
CA ILE A 77 1.06 1.70 3.64
C ILE A 77 0.97 3.22 3.65
N TYR A 78 -0.12 3.74 3.13
CA TYR A 78 -0.44 5.17 3.04
C TYR A 78 -1.74 5.49 3.76
N ALA A 79 -1.85 6.73 4.25
CA ALA A 79 -3.09 7.34 4.70
C ALA A 79 -3.54 8.39 3.68
N LEU A 80 -4.78 8.29 3.23
CA LEU A 80 -5.48 9.27 2.39
C LEU A 80 -6.49 10.02 3.26
N ASP A 81 -6.27 11.31 3.47
CA ASP A 81 -7.21 12.19 4.17
C ASP A 81 -8.30 12.68 3.19
N LEU A 82 -9.53 12.27 3.42
CA LEU A 82 -10.66 12.58 2.55
C LEU A 82 -11.17 14.03 2.67
N THR A 83 -10.66 14.80 3.63
CA THR A 83 -11.02 16.22 3.79
C THR A 83 -10.30 17.12 2.79
N ASN A 84 -9.13 16.71 2.30
CA ASN A 84 -8.27 17.48 1.41
C ASN A 84 -7.59 16.64 0.31
N ASP A 85 -7.88 15.34 0.22
CA ASP A 85 -7.30 14.36 -0.71
C ASP A 85 -5.76 14.26 -0.63
N SER A 86 -5.17 14.61 0.53
CA SER A 86 -3.74 14.45 0.73
C SER A 86 -3.37 13.00 1.06
N VAL A 87 -2.23 12.55 0.53
CA VAL A 87 -1.68 11.22 0.78
C VAL A 87 -0.38 11.33 1.54
N LYS A 88 -0.24 10.54 2.62
CA LYS A 88 0.95 10.48 3.45
C LYS A 88 1.37 9.03 3.65
N ALA A 89 2.66 8.71 3.44
CA ALA A 89 3.20 7.40 3.79
C ALA A 89 3.18 7.21 5.32
N ILE A 90 2.69 6.06 5.78
CA ILE A 90 2.77 5.60 7.17
C ILE A 90 4.04 4.79 7.37
N THR A 91 4.36 3.90 6.43
CA THR A 91 5.52 3.01 6.50
C THR A 91 6.61 3.44 5.53
N SER A 92 7.81 2.93 5.75
CA SER A 92 8.98 3.13 4.88
C SER A 92 9.98 2.01 5.08
N GLY A 93 10.96 1.91 4.18
CA GLY A 93 12.03 0.91 4.24
C GLY A 93 11.87 -0.16 3.17
N MET A 94 12.89 -1.00 3.00
CA MET A 94 12.95 -2.06 1.98
C MET A 94 12.06 -3.25 2.36
N TYR A 95 10.77 -2.98 2.47
CA TYR A 95 9.73 -3.96 2.78
C TYR A 95 8.55 -3.77 1.82
N ASP A 96 7.85 -4.85 1.56
CA ASP A 96 6.59 -4.85 0.84
C ASP A 96 5.46 -5.22 1.80
N TYR A 97 4.47 -4.34 1.90
CA TYR A 97 3.24 -4.59 2.64
C TYR A 97 2.14 -5.01 1.69
N GLU A 98 1.48 -6.13 1.99
CA GLU A 98 0.36 -6.64 1.23
C GLU A 98 -0.88 -6.75 2.10
N GLY A 99 -2.00 -6.28 1.55
CA GLY A 99 -3.24 -6.18 2.29
C GLY A 99 -3.14 -5.23 3.48
N VAL A 100 -4.24 -4.68 3.86
CA VAL A 100 -4.35 -3.81 5.03
C VAL A 100 -5.72 -4.00 5.68
N ALA A 101 -5.76 -4.14 6.99
CA ALA A 101 -6.98 -4.19 7.77
C ALA A 101 -6.86 -3.27 8.99
N LEU A 102 -7.99 -2.70 9.42
CA LEU A 102 -8.04 -1.89 10.63
C LEU A 102 -8.31 -2.79 11.85
N PHE A 103 -7.53 -2.62 12.91
CA PHE A 103 -7.71 -3.29 14.19
C PHE A 103 -7.57 -2.30 15.34
N GLY A 104 -8.68 -1.85 15.88
CA GLY A 104 -8.70 -0.77 16.87
C GLY A 104 -8.09 0.52 16.33
N ASP A 105 -7.02 0.98 16.95
CA ASP A 105 -6.24 2.16 16.58
C ASP A 105 -5.00 1.86 15.71
N LYS A 106 -4.85 0.61 15.29
CA LYS A 106 -3.70 0.13 14.49
C LYS A 106 -4.16 -0.52 13.19
N LEU A 107 -3.22 -0.69 12.29
CA LEU A 107 -3.38 -1.49 11.09
C LEU A 107 -2.75 -2.87 11.29
N ILE A 108 -3.26 -3.87 10.58
CA ILE A 108 -2.64 -5.17 10.40
C ILE A 108 -2.36 -5.35 8.92
N ALA A 109 -1.16 -5.79 8.60
CA ALA A 109 -0.75 -6.08 7.24
C ALA A 109 0.22 -7.26 7.21
N LYS A 110 0.26 -7.94 6.09
CA LYS A 110 1.30 -8.88 5.74
C LYS A 110 2.53 -8.10 5.25
N ARG A 111 3.73 -8.51 5.66
CA ARG A 111 4.97 -7.87 5.26
C ARG A 111 6.02 -8.90 4.88
N HIS A 112 6.71 -8.67 3.79
CA HIS A 112 7.87 -9.42 3.38
C HIS A 112 9.01 -8.49 2.90
N SER A 113 10.12 -9.06 2.49
CA SER A 113 11.23 -8.38 1.84
C SER A 113 11.98 -9.35 0.93
N MET A 114 13.00 -8.88 0.22
CA MET A 114 13.89 -9.73 -0.57
C MET A 114 14.66 -10.77 0.27
N SER A 115 14.70 -10.60 1.60
CA SER A 115 15.41 -11.47 2.54
C SER A 115 14.51 -12.09 3.61
N MET A 116 13.21 -11.95 3.50
CA MET A 116 12.25 -12.42 4.50
C MET A 116 10.92 -12.75 3.82
N GLY A 117 10.38 -13.94 4.09
CA GLY A 117 9.03 -14.34 3.65
C GLY A 117 7.93 -13.61 4.43
N ASP A 118 6.70 -13.86 4.03
CA ASP A 118 5.52 -13.24 4.61
C ASP A 118 5.37 -13.51 6.09
N GLU A 119 5.23 -12.42 6.85
CA GLU A 119 4.85 -12.43 8.27
C GLU A 119 3.80 -11.36 8.53
N ILE A 120 2.99 -11.54 9.56
CA ILE A 120 1.95 -10.58 9.93
C ILE A 120 2.49 -9.58 10.95
N TYR A 121 2.16 -8.31 10.71
CA TYR A 121 2.58 -7.18 11.55
C TYR A 121 1.38 -6.33 11.96
N THR A 122 1.42 -5.79 13.17
CA THR A 122 0.67 -4.58 13.47
C THR A 122 1.51 -3.37 13.08
N VAL A 123 0.84 -2.35 12.56
CA VAL A 123 1.43 -1.08 12.14
C VAL A 123 0.67 0.04 12.85
N ALA A 124 1.34 0.79 13.71
CA ALA A 124 0.78 1.97 14.33
C ALA A 124 0.77 3.14 13.31
N LEU A 125 -0.09 4.14 13.53
CA LEU A 125 -0.23 5.27 12.60
C LEU A 125 0.98 6.22 12.58
N ASP A 126 1.93 6.05 13.52
CA ASP A 126 3.23 6.71 13.52
C ASP A 126 4.30 5.95 12.71
N GLY A 127 3.93 4.79 12.14
CA GLY A 127 4.80 3.93 11.34
C GLY A 127 5.56 2.88 12.14
N SER A 128 5.45 2.85 13.47
CA SER A 128 6.06 1.79 14.27
C SER A 128 5.35 0.45 14.04
N THR A 129 6.14 -0.64 14.01
CA THR A 129 5.64 -1.98 13.66
C THR A 129 5.97 -3.00 14.74
N THR A 130 5.07 -3.97 14.92
CA THR A 130 5.30 -5.14 15.78
C THR A 130 4.97 -6.40 14.99
N GLN A 131 5.93 -7.31 14.90
CA GLN A 131 5.74 -8.62 14.28
C GLN A 131 4.86 -9.50 15.16
N LEU A 132 3.85 -10.14 14.57
CA LEU A 132 2.92 -11.02 15.27
C LEU A 132 3.20 -12.49 15.02
N THR A 133 3.71 -12.85 13.83
CA THR A 133 4.02 -14.23 13.45
C THR A 133 5.50 -14.41 13.19
N GLN A 134 5.99 -15.64 13.31
CA GLN A 134 7.37 -16.03 13.04
C GLN A 134 7.40 -17.42 12.38
N GLU A 135 6.51 -17.62 11.40
CA GLU A 135 6.33 -18.95 10.77
C GLU A 135 7.58 -19.42 10.02
N ASN A 136 8.31 -18.47 9.46
CA ASN A 136 9.53 -18.77 8.68
C ASN A 136 10.83 -18.78 9.51
N LYS A 137 10.75 -18.46 10.81
CA LYS A 137 11.95 -18.29 11.65
C LYS A 137 12.88 -19.50 11.67
N GLN A 138 12.35 -20.72 11.78
CA GLN A 138 13.17 -21.93 11.83
C GLN A 138 14.01 -22.14 10.57
N ILE A 139 13.54 -21.68 9.42
CA ILE A 139 14.25 -21.74 8.15
C ILE A 139 15.30 -20.63 8.10
N TYR A 140 14.89 -19.38 8.35
CA TYR A 140 15.78 -18.22 8.24
C TYR A 140 16.92 -18.23 9.26
N ASP A 141 16.72 -18.77 10.45
CA ASP A 141 17.80 -18.93 11.46
C ASP A 141 18.95 -19.85 10.97
N GLN A 142 18.73 -20.64 9.93
CA GLN A 142 19.73 -21.54 9.35
C GLN A 142 20.36 -20.99 8.06
N LEU A 143 19.91 -19.82 7.59
CA LEU A 143 20.37 -19.20 6.34
C LEU A 143 21.18 -17.95 6.62
N GLU A 144 22.28 -17.81 5.92
CA GLU A 144 23.00 -16.54 5.83
C GLU A 144 22.49 -15.81 4.59
N MET A 145 21.75 -14.71 4.81
CA MET A 145 21.12 -13.96 3.73
C MET A 145 22.07 -12.88 3.21
N GLY A 146 22.11 -12.74 1.90
CA GLY A 146 22.87 -11.67 1.24
C GLY A 146 22.34 -10.28 1.57
N LYS A 147 23.23 -9.28 1.62
CA LYS A 147 22.84 -7.88 1.78
C LYS A 147 22.14 -7.38 0.53
N VAL A 148 20.98 -6.73 0.72
CA VAL A 148 20.25 -6.03 -0.35
C VAL A 148 20.50 -4.52 -0.26
N GLU A 149 20.73 -3.88 -1.41
CA GLU A 149 20.96 -2.43 -1.49
C GLU A 149 20.23 -1.85 -2.70
N GLY A 150 19.41 -0.81 -2.47
CA GLY A 150 18.80 -0.01 -3.53
C GLY A 150 19.77 1.07 -4.03
N ARG A 151 19.93 1.18 -5.35
CA ARG A 151 20.78 2.20 -5.98
C ARG A 151 20.06 2.91 -7.09
N TRP A 152 20.14 4.24 -7.08
CA TRP A 152 19.72 5.05 -8.21
C TRP A 152 20.89 5.24 -9.18
N MET A 153 20.69 4.83 -10.42
CA MET A 153 21.68 4.90 -11.48
C MET A 153 21.17 5.79 -12.62
N LYS A 154 22.06 6.65 -13.14
CA LYS A 154 21.75 7.44 -14.32
C LYS A 154 21.85 6.59 -15.57
N THR A 155 20.79 6.56 -16.38
CA THR A 155 20.73 5.87 -17.65
C THR A 155 21.39 6.69 -18.76
N THR A 156 21.64 6.08 -19.93
CA THR A 156 22.28 6.76 -21.09
C THR A 156 21.45 7.90 -21.67
N ASP A 157 20.11 7.85 -21.49
CA ASP A 157 19.16 8.92 -21.86
C ASP A 157 18.97 9.98 -20.76
N GLY A 158 19.74 9.87 -19.67
CA GLY A 158 19.77 10.86 -18.59
C GLY A 158 18.70 10.69 -17.50
N LYS A 159 17.87 9.66 -17.56
CA LYS A 159 16.87 9.35 -16.55
C LYS A 159 17.50 8.66 -15.34
N GLN A 160 16.73 8.56 -14.24
CA GLN A 160 17.10 7.79 -13.05
C GLN A 160 16.44 6.42 -13.10
N MET A 161 17.23 5.38 -12.87
CA MET A 161 16.76 4.01 -12.77
C MET A 161 17.07 3.47 -11.39
N LEU A 162 16.06 2.98 -10.68
CA LEU A 162 16.25 2.23 -9.44
C LEU A 162 16.73 0.82 -9.77
N THR A 163 17.78 0.39 -9.08
CA THR A 163 18.40 -0.93 -9.25
C THR A 163 18.58 -1.56 -7.87
N TRP A 164 18.17 -2.81 -7.73
CA TRP A 164 18.44 -3.60 -6.55
C TRP A 164 19.70 -4.43 -6.75
N VAL A 165 20.63 -4.34 -5.81
CA VAL A 165 21.87 -5.13 -5.80
C VAL A 165 21.81 -6.08 -4.63
N ILE A 166 21.93 -7.37 -4.91
CA ILE A 166 21.98 -8.42 -3.90
C ILE A 166 23.41 -8.94 -3.88
N TYR A 167 24.07 -8.79 -2.75
CA TYR A 167 25.42 -9.31 -2.54
C TYR A 167 25.34 -10.74 -2.03
N PRO A 168 26.29 -11.60 -2.42
CA PRO A 168 26.41 -12.92 -1.78
C PRO A 168 26.70 -12.74 -0.28
N PRO A 169 26.31 -13.73 0.55
CA PRO A 169 26.67 -13.77 1.97
C PRO A 169 28.17 -13.75 2.21
#